data_46a4c1c5a04a5e58700974744c25a191
#
_entry.id   46a4c1c5a04a5e58700974744c25a191
#
_cell.length_a   1.000
_cell.length_b   1.000
_cell.length_c   1.000
_cell.angle_alpha   90.00
_cell.angle_beta   90.00
_cell.angle_gamma   90.00
#
_symmetry.space_group_name_H-M   'P 1'
#
loop_
_entity.id
_entity.type
_entity.pdbx_description
1 polymer ?
#
loop_
_entity_poly.entity_id
_entity_poly.type
_entity_poly.pdbx_seq_one_letter_code
_entity_poly.pdbx_strand_id
1 'polypeptide(L)'
;MPKVSEEHLQARRAQILEGARRTFAAHGYEGATVRRLEDEIGLSRGAIFNYFPDKWSLFLALAAEDQHGFMRVLETEGIDGLLRRLTQESPDWLAVYFELARRLRTNPELMEELQRRNPEASRRGDELLETMRREGKVRDDVDLESIIVFVNLIANGLALAVSIGLQPDLDALLQLVHTGIDAQ
;
A
#
# COMPACT_ATOMS: atom_id res chain seq x y z
N MET A 1 -35.21 -15.74 7.76
CA MET A 1 -34.19 -15.53 6.69
C MET A 1 -32.92 -16.22 7.11
N PRO A 2 -32.28 -17.07 6.29
CA PRO A 2 -31.02 -17.67 6.66
C PRO A 2 -29.99 -16.56 6.86
N LYS A 3 -29.29 -16.58 8.00
CA LYS A 3 -28.21 -15.66 8.32
C LYS A 3 -27.06 -15.97 7.36
N VAL A 4 -26.71 -15.04 6.48
CA VAL A 4 -25.53 -15.19 5.61
C VAL A 4 -24.33 -15.44 6.48
N SER A 5 -23.57 -16.51 6.22
CA SER A 5 -22.41 -16.84 7.05
C SER A 5 -21.33 -15.76 6.93
N GLU A 6 -20.56 -15.56 7.98
CA GLU A 6 -19.41 -14.64 8.03
C GLU A 6 -18.44 -14.94 6.88
N GLU A 7 -18.17 -16.22 6.63
CA GLU A 7 -17.33 -16.67 5.51
C GLU A 7 -17.84 -16.20 4.15
N HIS A 8 -19.14 -16.24 3.92
CA HIS A 8 -19.74 -15.79 2.67
C HIS A 8 -19.61 -14.26 2.50
N LEU A 9 -19.76 -13.51 3.58
CA LEU A 9 -19.56 -12.06 3.57
C LEU A 9 -18.11 -11.70 3.26
N GLN A 10 -17.16 -12.39 3.88
CA GLN A 10 -15.73 -12.19 3.63
C GLN A 10 -15.32 -12.59 2.21
N ALA A 11 -15.79 -13.74 1.71
CA ALA A 11 -15.52 -14.15 0.34
C ALA A 11 -16.08 -13.14 -0.69
N ARG A 12 -17.28 -12.61 -0.44
CA ARG A 12 -17.86 -11.57 -1.30
C ARG A 12 -17.07 -10.27 -1.25
N ARG A 13 -16.63 -9.85 -0.05
CA ARG A 13 -15.77 -8.67 0.11
C ARG A 13 -14.47 -8.83 -0.65
N ALA A 14 -13.80 -9.98 -0.54
CA ALA A 14 -12.57 -10.29 -1.26
C ALA A 14 -12.78 -10.28 -2.79
N GLN A 15 -13.86 -10.87 -3.30
CA GLN A 15 -14.22 -10.82 -4.73
C GLN A 15 -14.33 -9.38 -5.23
N ILE A 16 -14.99 -8.50 -4.46
CA ILE A 16 -15.18 -7.09 -4.83
C ILE A 16 -13.83 -6.38 -4.87
N LEU A 17 -12.99 -6.57 -3.86
CA LEU A 17 -11.68 -5.92 -3.79
C LEU A 17 -10.74 -6.39 -4.90
N GLU A 18 -10.73 -7.69 -5.21
CA GLU A 18 -9.89 -8.23 -6.28
C GLU A 18 -10.30 -7.68 -7.67
N GLY A 19 -11.59 -7.66 -7.99
CA GLY A 19 -12.07 -7.07 -9.25
C GLY A 19 -11.87 -5.55 -9.30
N ALA A 20 -12.02 -4.85 -8.16
CA ALA A 20 -11.73 -3.43 -8.09
C ALA A 20 -10.24 -3.14 -8.34
N ARG A 21 -9.32 -3.95 -7.77
CA ARG A 21 -7.87 -3.85 -8.02
C ARG A 21 -7.55 -3.97 -9.50
N ARG A 22 -8.10 -4.98 -10.19
CA ARG A 22 -7.91 -5.15 -11.64
C ARG A 22 -8.48 -3.96 -12.42
N THR A 23 -9.65 -3.47 -12.05
CA THR A 23 -10.27 -2.32 -12.73
C THR A 23 -9.45 -1.04 -12.56
N PHE A 24 -8.95 -0.78 -11.35
CA PHE A 24 -8.09 0.39 -11.09
C PHE A 24 -6.76 0.26 -11.85
N ALA A 25 -6.10 -0.89 -11.80
CA ALA A 25 -4.85 -1.11 -12.51
C ALA A 25 -5.01 -0.90 -14.02
N ALA A 26 -6.08 -1.45 -14.63
CA ALA A 26 -6.30 -1.35 -16.07
C ALA A 26 -6.73 0.03 -16.56
N HIS A 27 -7.34 0.86 -15.71
CA HIS A 27 -8.01 2.09 -16.15
C HIS A 27 -7.63 3.34 -15.34
N GLY A 28 -6.76 3.23 -14.35
CA GLY A 28 -6.48 4.27 -13.37
C GLY A 28 -7.67 4.50 -12.43
N TYR A 29 -7.46 5.35 -11.41
CA TYR A 29 -8.52 5.65 -10.45
C TYR A 29 -9.71 6.33 -11.13
N GLU A 30 -9.50 7.37 -11.94
CA GLU A 30 -10.62 8.11 -12.57
C GLU A 30 -11.32 7.27 -13.65
N GLY A 31 -10.57 6.49 -14.42
CA GLY A 31 -11.10 5.62 -15.47
C GLY A 31 -11.87 4.40 -14.96
N ALA A 32 -11.72 4.00 -13.70
CA ALA A 32 -12.49 2.94 -13.06
C ALA A 32 -13.93 3.41 -12.77
N THR A 33 -14.76 3.44 -13.80
CA THR A 33 -16.18 3.81 -13.69
C THR A 33 -16.98 2.71 -12.99
N VAL A 34 -18.15 3.06 -12.44
CA VAL A 34 -19.05 2.09 -11.81
C VAL A 34 -19.38 0.93 -12.75
N ARG A 35 -19.65 1.23 -14.02
CA ARG A 35 -19.96 0.20 -15.02
C ARG A 35 -18.80 -0.77 -15.22
N ARG A 36 -17.56 -0.28 -15.32
CA ARG A 36 -16.37 -1.13 -15.44
C ARG A 36 -16.16 -2.00 -14.21
N LEU A 37 -16.44 -1.43 -13.01
CA LEU A 37 -16.42 -2.20 -11.77
C LEU A 37 -17.48 -3.32 -11.78
N GLU A 38 -18.73 -3.04 -12.22
CA GLU A 38 -19.77 -4.04 -12.35
C GLU A 38 -19.37 -5.14 -13.33
N ASP A 39 -18.89 -4.77 -14.52
CA ASP A 39 -18.48 -5.70 -15.57
C ASP A 39 -17.32 -6.61 -15.11
N GLU A 40 -16.31 -6.07 -14.43
CA GLU A 40 -15.14 -6.82 -13.98
C GLU A 40 -15.42 -7.68 -12.73
N ILE A 41 -16.19 -7.16 -11.78
CA ILE A 41 -16.51 -7.85 -10.52
C ILE A 41 -17.61 -8.91 -10.76
N GLY A 42 -18.46 -8.72 -11.75
CA GLY A 42 -19.61 -9.58 -12.03
C GLY A 42 -20.75 -9.37 -11.03
N LEU A 43 -20.87 -8.19 -10.43
CA LEU A 43 -21.90 -7.83 -9.46
C LEU A 43 -22.56 -6.50 -9.83
N SER A 44 -23.84 -6.36 -9.49
CA SER A 44 -24.55 -5.10 -9.68
C SER A 44 -23.98 -3.98 -8.76
N ARG A 45 -24.17 -2.73 -9.19
CA ARG A 45 -23.84 -1.55 -8.41
C ARG A 45 -24.32 -1.65 -6.95
N GLY A 46 -25.58 -2.04 -6.74
CA GLY A 46 -26.16 -2.18 -5.41
C GLY A 46 -25.43 -3.22 -4.56
N ALA A 47 -25.03 -4.36 -5.16
CA ALA A 47 -24.30 -5.40 -4.47
C ALA A 47 -22.87 -4.94 -4.07
N ILE A 48 -22.19 -4.18 -4.92
CA ILE A 48 -20.86 -3.64 -4.64
C ILE A 48 -20.94 -2.58 -3.52
N PHE A 49 -21.82 -1.58 -3.71
CA PHE A 49 -21.89 -0.42 -2.81
C PHE A 49 -22.59 -0.70 -1.47
N ASN A 50 -23.15 -1.88 -1.29
CA ASN A 50 -23.53 -2.39 0.04
C ASN A 50 -22.31 -2.70 0.92
N TYR A 51 -21.17 -3.07 0.32
CA TYR A 51 -19.93 -3.36 1.05
C TYR A 51 -19.03 -2.12 1.16
N PHE A 52 -19.02 -1.29 0.14
CA PHE A 52 -18.16 -0.11 0.04
C PHE A 52 -19.01 1.07 -0.44
N PRO A 53 -19.26 2.09 0.40
CA PRO A 53 -20.21 3.17 0.09
C PRO A 53 -19.95 3.89 -1.25
N ASP A 54 -18.69 3.93 -1.67
CA ASP A 54 -18.25 4.61 -2.90
C ASP A 54 -16.92 4.04 -3.43
N LYS A 55 -16.49 4.54 -4.59
CA LYS A 55 -15.23 4.17 -5.23
C LYS A 55 -14.00 4.50 -4.36
N TRP A 56 -14.05 5.59 -3.61
CA TRP A 56 -12.98 5.99 -2.70
C TRP A 56 -12.81 4.98 -1.57
N SER A 57 -13.90 4.53 -0.98
CA SER A 57 -13.89 3.49 0.06
C SER A 57 -13.35 2.15 -0.44
N LEU A 58 -13.60 1.79 -1.71
CA LEU A 58 -12.98 0.63 -2.36
C LEU A 58 -11.46 0.79 -2.44
N PHE A 59 -11.00 1.94 -2.93
CA PHE A 59 -9.57 2.23 -3.01
C PHE A 59 -8.90 2.21 -1.64
N LEU A 60 -9.49 2.87 -0.64
CA LEU A 60 -8.94 2.89 0.72
C LEU A 60 -8.83 1.50 1.33
N ALA A 61 -9.79 0.62 1.06
CA ALA A 61 -9.75 -0.76 1.54
C ALA A 61 -8.59 -1.54 0.90
N LEU A 62 -8.34 -1.36 -0.40
CA LEU A 62 -7.20 -1.95 -1.11
C LEU A 62 -5.86 -1.40 -0.58
N ALA A 63 -5.77 -0.09 -0.40
CA ALA A 63 -4.59 0.55 0.16
C ALA A 63 -4.26 0.04 1.59
N ALA A 64 -5.29 -0.18 2.41
CA ALA A 64 -5.12 -0.74 3.74
C ALA A 64 -4.65 -2.20 3.69
N GLU A 65 -5.17 -3.03 2.77
CA GLU A 65 -4.69 -4.41 2.58
C GLU A 65 -3.22 -4.46 2.15
N ASP A 66 -2.83 -3.61 1.20
CA ASP A 66 -1.44 -3.52 0.74
C ASP A 66 -0.51 -3.08 1.87
N GLN A 67 -0.91 -2.05 2.62
CA GLN A 67 -0.14 -1.56 3.75
C GLN A 67 0.07 -2.65 4.81
N HIS A 68 -0.98 -3.41 5.16
CA HIS A 68 -0.84 -4.56 6.05
C HIS A 68 0.09 -5.64 5.48
N GLY A 69 0.04 -5.87 4.18
CA GLY A 69 0.94 -6.79 3.49
C GLY A 69 2.39 -6.34 3.55
N PHE A 70 2.67 -5.08 3.24
CA PHE A 70 4.02 -4.50 3.29
C PHE A 70 4.58 -4.46 4.72
N MET A 71 3.76 -4.09 5.71
CA MET A 71 4.19 -4.12 7.11
C MET A 71 4.56 -5.52 7.57
N ARG A 72 3.78 -6.54 7.21
CA ARG A 72 4.09 -7.92 7.55
C ARG A 72 5.42 -8.38 6.94
N VAL A 73 5.68 -8.02 5.67
CA VAL A 73 6.96 -8.32 5.03
C VAL A 73 8.11 -7.59 5.74
N LEU A 74 7.93 -6.32 6.06
CA LEU A 74 8.93 -5.54 6.81
C LEU A 74 9.23 -6.16 8.19
N GLU A 75 8.22 -6.66 8.90
CA GLU A 75 8.36 -7.33 10.20
C GLU A 75 9.11 -8.68 10.10
N THR A 76 8.87 -9.44 9.03
CA THR A 76 9.39 -10.82 8.89
C THR A 76 10.68 -10.91 8.08
N GLU A 77 10.85 -10.06 7.08
CA GLU A 77 11.93 -10.12 6.10
C GLU A 77 12.78 -8.83 6.07
N GLY A 78 12.43 -7.84 6.90
CA GLY A 78 13.15 -6.56 6.97
C GLY A 78 12.98 -5.71 5.72
N ILE A 79 13.88 -4.73 5.59
CA ILE A 79 13.88 -3.77 4.47
C ILE A 79 14.12 -4.48 3.12
N ASP A 80 14.94 -5.52 3.10
CA ASP A 80 15.24 -6.31 1.91
C ASP A 80 13.98 -6.93 1.33
N GLY A 81 13.19 -7.61 2.19
CA GLY A 81 11.91 -8.19 1.82
C GLY A 81 10.94 -7.14 1.29
N LEU A 82 10.85 -5.99 1.97
CA LEU A 82 9.99 -4.89 1.55
C LEU A 82 10.36 -4.38 0.14
N LEU A 83 11.63 -4.09 -0.11
CA LEU A 83 12.07 -3.57 -1.40
C LEU A 83 11.94 -4.63 -2.51
N ARG A 84 12.25 -5.91 -2.22
CA ARG A 84 11.99 -7.02 -3.16
C ARG A 84 10.51 -7.18 -3.47
N ARG A 85 9.65 -7.07 -2.47
CA ARG A 85 8.19 -7.14 -2.65
C ARG A 85 7.67 -6.02 -3.55
N LEU A 86 8.17 -4.78 -3.39
CA LEU A 86 7.80 -3.65 -4.25
C LEU A 86 8.16 -3.88 -5.73
N THR A 87 9.29 -4.53 -6.03
CA THR A 87 9.65 -4.84 -7.43
C THR A 87 8.78 -5.94 -8.06
N GLN A 88 8.02 -6.68 -7.26
CA GLN A 88 7.10 -7.72 -7.72
C GLN A 88 5.66 -7.23 -7.88
N GLU A 89 5.37 -6.00 -7.42
CA GLU A 89 4.04 -5.42 -7.61
C GLU A 89 3.75 -5.09 -9.08
N SER A 90 2.46 -5.06 -9.42
CA SER A 90 2.02 -4.62 -10.74
C SER A 90 2.39 -3.14 -10.95
N PRO A 91 3.14 -2.79 -12.01
CA PRO A 91 3.43 -1.40 -12.34
C PRO A 91 2.17 -0.55 -12.48
N ASP A 92 1.13 -1.10 -13.13
CA ASP A 92 -0.14 -0.42 -13.34
C ASP A 92 -0.85 -0.14 -12.01
N TRP A 93 -0.79 -1.07 -11.06
CA TRP A 93 -1.36 -0.87 -9.73
C TRP A 93 -0.59 0.19 -8.92
N LEU A 94 0.74 0.16 -8.97
CA LEU A 94 1.56 1.20 -8.33
C LEU A 94 1.30 2.59 -8.93
N ALA A 95 1.08 2.69 -10.25
CA ALA A 95 0.76 3.95 -10.91
C ALA A 95 -0.52 4.60 -10.36
N VAL A 96 -1.51 3.81 -9.92
CA VAL A 96 -2.74 4.33 -9.30
C VAL A 96 -2.45 5.14 -8.03
N TYR A 97 -1.49 4.74 -7.22
CA TYR A 97 -1.09 5.50 -6.03
C TYR A 97 -0.51 6.86 -6.39
N PHE A 98 0.31 6.93 -7.43
CA PHE A 98 0.92 8.20 -7.87
C PHE A 98 -0.10 9.12 -8.56
N GLU A 99 -1.07 8.58 -9.30
CA GLU A 99 -2.22 9.34 -9.81
C GLU A 99 -2.98 10.06 -8.68
N LEU A 100 -3.15 9.39 -7.55
CA LEU A 100 -3.87 9.94 -6.40
C LEU A 100 -3.07 10.95 -5.57
N ALA A 101 -1.75 10.97 -5.66
CA ALA A 101 -0.91 11.92 -4.92
C ALA A 101 -1.31 13.38 -5.18
N ARG A 102 -1.61 13.74 -6.43
CA ARG A 102 -2.13 15.06 -6.79
C ARG A 102 -3.46 15.34 -6.10
N ARG A 103 -4.36 14.36 -6.07
CA ARG A 103 -5.69 14.49 -5.51
C ARG A 103 -5.64 14.68 -4.00
N LEU A 104 -4.80 13.93 -3.30
CA LEU A 104 -4.55 14.09 -1.87
C LEU A 104 -4.00 15.48 -1.55
N ARG A 105 -3.08 15.99 -2.35
CA ARG A 105 -2.51 17.34 -2.19
C ARG A 105 -3.55 18.45 -2.33
N THR A 106 -4.53 18.29 -3.22
CA THR A 106 -5.56 19.32 -3.51
C THR A 106 -6.81 19.19 -2.64
N ASN A 107 -6.94 18.09 -1.90
CA ASN A 107 -8.10 17.83 -1.03
C ASN A 107 -7.63 17.35 0.35
N PRO A 108 -7.33 18.27 1.28
CA PRO A 108 -6.84 17.90 2.62
C PRO A 108 -7.75 16.94 3.38
N GLU A 109 -9.07 17.06 3.19
CA GLU A 109 -10.06 16.16 3.82
C GLU A 109 -9.86 14.68 3.46
N LEU A 110 -9.39 14.39 2.23
CA LEU A 110 -9.09 13.02 1.80
C LEU A 110 -7.84 12.48 2.52
N MET A 111 -6.86 13.33 2.78
CA MET A 111 -5.68 12.94 3.56
C MET A 111 -6.06 12.65 5.01
N GLU A 112 -6.89 13.49 5.62
CA GLU A 112 -7.39 13.26 6.98
C GLU A 112 -8.22 11.97 7.06
N GLU A 113 -9.03 11.67 6.04
CA GLU A 113 -9.80 10.44 5.98
C GLU A 113 -8.89 9.21 5.86
N LEU A 114 -7.85 9.26 5.02
CA LEU A 114 -6.86 8.20 4.88
C LEU A 114 -6.18 7.91 6.23
N GLN A 115 -5.75 8.94 6.93
CA GLN A 115 -5.13 8.83 8.26
C GLN A 115 -6.10 8.27 9.31
N ARG A 116 -7.35 8.74 9.32
CA ARG A 116 -8.39 8.24 10.25
C ARG A 116 -8.73 6.77 10.03
N ARG A 117 -8.71 6.28 8.79
CA ARG A 117 -9.03 4.89 8.46
C ARG A 117 -7.87 3.93 8.71
N ASN A 118 -6.65 4.44 8.80
CA ASN A 118 -5.47 3.61 9.00
C ASN A 118 -4.49 4.18 10.03
N PRO A 119 -4.94 4.44 11.27
CA PRO A 119 -4.12 5.09 12.29
C PRO A 119 -2.97 4.18 12.79
N GLU A 120 -3.11 2.88 12.64
CA GLU A 120 -2.14 1.91 13.15
C GLU A 120 -0.92 1.70 12.24
N ALA A 121 -1.06 2.00 10.97
CA ALA A 121 -0.05 1.64 10.00
C ALA A 121 1.25 2.45 10.15
N SER A 122 1.15 3.76 10.33
CA SER A 122 2.34 4.60 10.60
C SER A 122 2.96 4.23 11.95
N ARG A 123 2.14 4.06 13.00
CA ARG A 123 2.61 3.71 14.33
C ARG A 123 3.37 2.37 14.36
N ARG A 124 2.91 1.35 13.65
CA ARG A 124 3.61 0.04 13.58
C ARG A 124 4.98 0.14 12.93
N GLY A 125 5.12 0.96 11.89
CA GLY A 125 6.42 1.20 11.26
C GLY A 125 7.41 1.86 12.22
N ASP A 126 6.96 2.87 12.94
CA ASP A 126 7.76 3.58 13.93
C ASP A 126 8.17 2.64 15.09
N GLU A 127 7.24 1.87 15.65
CA GLU A 127 7.48 0.89 16.72
C GLU A 127 8.46 -0.20 16.29
N LEU A 128 8.40 -0.65 15.04
CA LEU A 128 9.33 -1.64 14.50
C LEU A 128 10.75 -1.09 14.41
N LEU A 129 10.92 0.10 13.85
CA LEU A 129 12.24 0.74 13.73
C LEU A 129 12.85 1.09 15.09
N GLU A 130 12.03 1.53 16.06
CA GLU A 130 12.49 1.71 17.45
C GLU A 130 12.97 0.39 18.06
N THR A 131 12.28 -0.72 17.76
CA THR A 131 12.69 -2.05 18.22
C THR A 131 14.00 -2.47 17.58
N MET A 132 14.16 -2.31 16.27
CA MET A 132 15.39 -2.61 15.55
C MET A 132 16.57 -1.79 16.06
N ARG A 133 16.34 -0.51 16.40
CA ARG A 133 17.38 0.34 17.02
C ARG A 133 17.79 -0.17 18.40
N ARG A 134 16.83 -0.53 19.25
CA ARG A 134 17.14 -1.10 20.58
C ARG A 134 17.90 -2.42 20.49
N GLU A 135 17.69 -3.18 19.43
CA GLU A 135 18.41 -4.42 19.14
C GLU A 135 19.79 -4.19 18.48
N GLY A 136 20.17 -2.95 18.24
CA GLY A 136 21.45 -2.62 17.59
C GLY A 136 21.51 -2.99 16.10
N LYS A 137 20.37 -3.12 15.44
CA LYS A 137 20.29 -3.40 13.99
C LYS A 137 20.31 -2.15 13.15
N VAL A 138 19.93 -1.02 13.72
CA VAL A 138 19.84 0.29 13.07
C VAL A 138 20.76 1.26 13.82
N ARG A 139 21.47 2.09 13.06
CA ARG A 139 22.41 3.10 13.56
C ARG A 139 21.74 4.04 14.55
N ASP A 140 22.50 4.53 15.53
CA ASP A 140 22.02 5.39 16.61
C ASP A 140 22.58 6.82 16.56
N ASP A 141 23.52 7.08 15.64
CA ASP A 141 24.14 8.39 15.42
C ASP A 141 23.29 9.34 14.55
N VAL A 142 22.18 8.85 13.98
CA VAL A 142 21.16 9.61 13.24
C VAL A 142 19.83 9.47 13.97
N ASP A 143 19.03 10.53 14.03
CA ASP A 143 17.71 10.44 14.64
C ASP A 143 16.79 9.45 13.89
N LEU A 144 15.87 8.82 14.63
CA LEU A 144 15.02 7.77 14.08
C LEU A 144 14.05 8.31 13.01
N GLU A 145 13.57 9.53 13.17
CA GLU A 145 12.66 10.17 12.22
C GLU A 145 13.33 10.32 10.85
N SER A 146 14.61 10.74 10.82
CA SER A 146 15.40 10.82 9.57
C SER A 146 15.55 9.46 8.89
N ILE A 147 15.76 8.39 9.67
CA ILE A 147 15.84 7.02 9.12
C ILE A 147 14.49 6.58 8.54
N ILE A 148 13.39 6.83 9.25
CA ILE A 148 12.03 6.55 8.76
C ILE A 148 11.77 7.29 7.45
N VAL A 149 12.10 8.58 7.39
CA VAL A 149 11.95 9.38 6.17
C VAL A 149 12.81 8.82 5.04
N PHE A 150 14.05 8.46 5.30
CA PHE A 150 14.96 7.87 4.31
C PHE A 150 14.39 6.56 3.73
N VAL A 151 13.98 5.62 4.59
CA VAL A 151 13.38 4.35 4.16
C VAL A 151 12.12 4.59 3.31
N ASN A 152 11.25 5.51 3.74
CA ASN A 152 10.05 5.86 2.98
C ASN A 152 10.38 6.48 1.62
N LEU A 153 11.38 7.36 1.54
CA LEU A 153 11.81 7.96 0.26
C LEU A 153 12.33 6.90 -0.70
N ILE A 154 13.14 5.95 -0.22
CA ILE A 154 13.67 4.85 -1.04
C ILE A 154 12.52 3.95 -1.52
N ALA A 155 11.62 3.52 -0.63
CA ALA A 155 10.48 2.68 -0.98
C ALA A 155 9.56 3.35 -2.01
N ASN A 156 9.21 4.63 -1.81
CA ASN A 156 8.39 5.39 -2.76
C ASN A 156 9.13 5.65 -4.08
N GLY A 157 10.43 5.95 -4.03
CA GLY A 157 11.24 6.11 -5.24
C GLY A 157 11.32 4.84 -6.07
N LEU A 158 11.50 3.68 -5.42
CA LEU A 158 11.48 2.37 -6.06
C LEU A 158 10.11 2.04 -6.65
N ALA A 159 9.03 2.26 -5.90
CA ALA A 159 7.66 2.06 -6.38
C ALA A 159 7.35 2.93 -7.62
N LEU A 160 7.81 4.19 -7.62
CA LEU A 160 7.68 5.07 -8.79
C LEU A 160 8.49 4.53 -9.97
N ALA A 161 9.75 4.12 -9.77
CA ALA A 161 10.59 3.54 -10.80
C ALA A 161 9.90 2.33 -11.45
N VAL A 162 9.38 1.40 -10.65
CA VAL A 162 8.64 0.22 -11.14
C VAL A 162 7.38 0.64 -11.90
N SER A 163 6.62 1.62 -11.40
CA SER A 163 5.38 2.07 -12.05
C SER A 163 5.58 2.67 -13.45
N ILE A 164 6.77 3.18 -13.75
CA ILE A 164 7.13 3.71 -15.07
C ILE A 164 8.00 2.74 -15.88
N GLY A 165 8.09 1.49 -15.46
CA GLY A 165 8.80 0.42 -16.19
C GLY A 165 10.32 0.42 -16.03
N LEU A 166 10.89 1.20 -15.11
CA LEU A 166 12.32 1.11 -14.79
C LEU A 166 12.59 -0.16 -13.97
N GLN A 167 13.75 -0.75 -14.19
CA GLN A 167 14.25 -1.91 -13.46
C GLN A 167 15.58 -1.56 -12.80
N PRO A 168 15.58 -0.94 -11.61
CA PRO A 168 16.80 -0.62 -10.89
C PRO A 168 17.57 -1.89 -10.50
N ASP A 169 18.88 -1.78 -10.41
CA ASP A 169 19.71 -2.82 -9.77
C ASP A 169 19.37 -2.86 -8.29
N LEU A 170 18.53 -3.83 -7.92
CA LEU A 170 18.02 -3.95 -6.57
C LEU A 170 19.12 -4.33 -5.57
N ASP A 171 20.09 -5.18 -5.97
CA ASP A 171 21.16 -5.60 -5.06
C ASP A 171 22.12 -4.43 -4.76
N ALA A 172 22.44 -3.61 -5.76
CA ALA A 172 23.18 -2.37 -5.55
C ALA A 172 22.42 -1.37 -4.67
N LEU A 173 21.09 -1.24 -4.87
CA LEU A 173 20.25 -0.40 -4.05
C LEU A 173 20.22 -0.87 -2.58
N LEU A 174 20.04 -2.17 -2.34
CA LEU A 174 20.05 -2.76 -1.01
C LEU A 174 21.38 -2.51 -0.29
N GLN A 175 22.50 -2.69 -0.98
CA GLN A 175 23.83 -2.40 -0.42
C GLN A 175 23.94 -0.92 0.05
N LEU A 176 23.44 0.02 -0.74
CA LEU A 176 23.43 1.43 -0.38
C LEU A 176 22.50 1.72 0.82
N VAL A 177 21.33 1.07 0.85
CA VAL A 177 20.39 1.21 1.97
C VAL A 177 21.02 0.70 3.26
N HIS A 178 21.61 -0.50 3.25
CA HIS A 178 22.32 -1.05 4.43
C HIS A 178 23.46 -0.13 4.90
N THR A 179 24.25 0.40 3.97
CA THR A 179 25.29 1.38 4.34
C THR A 179 24.70 2.62 5.03
N GLY A 180 23.46 3.00 4.69
CA GLY A 180 22.78 4.16 5.26
C GLY A 180 22.09 3.92 6.61
N ILE A 181 21.64 2.69 6.88
CA ILE A 181 20.77 2.43 8.04
C ILE A 181 21.34 1.46 9.07
N ASP A 182 22.27 0.57 8.70
CA ASP A 182 22.81 -0.43 9.64
C ASP A 182 23.69 0.22 10.71
N ALA A 183 23.74 -0.41 11.88
CA ALA A 183 24.67 -0.07 12.92
C ALA A 183 26.12 -0.26 12.43
N GLN A 184 27.01 0.67 12.76
CA GLN A 184 28.44 0.62 12.42
C GLN A 184 29.23 -0.11 13.49
#